data_a4e6010c41382eea546516c6aaa6c65c
#
_entry.id   a4e6010c41382eea546516c6aaa6c65c
#
_cell.length_a   1.000
_cell.length_b   1.000
_cell.length_c   1.000
_cell.angle_alpha   90.00
_cell.angle_beta   90.00
_cell.angle_gamma   90.00
#
_symmetry.space_group_name_H-M   'P 1'
#
loop_
_entity.id
_entity.type
_entity.pdbx_description
1 polymer ?
#
loop_
_entity_poly.entity_id
_entity_poly.type
_entity_poly.pdbx_seq_one_letter_code
_entity_poly.pdbx_strand_id
1 'polypeptide(L)'
;MHRLLALLCLMATPVTAQDRAGDFDYYVMSLSWSANWCALEGDARGSPQCDPSADFGWILHGLWPQYESGYPANCPTGERSPSRSDTAAMADIMGTSGLAWHQWRKHGVCSGLSSEEYFALSREAYGRINRPEVFRALTRQVTLPASLIEEAFLKENAALEADQITITCKSGYIQEARICLTRDLEFRDCGRDVIRDCTMTSAQFDPMR
;
A
#
# COMPACT_ATOMS: atom_id res chain seq x y z
N MET A 1 69.53 4.34 -10.11
CA MET A 1 68.42 3.74 -10.86
C MET A 1 67.27 3.49 -9.88
N HIS A 2 66.35 4.45 -9.77
CA HIS A 2 65.19 4.35 -8.84
C HIS A 2 63.99 3.85 -9.63
N ARG A 3 63.49 2.66 -9.28
CA ARG A 3 62.23 2.11 -9.84
C ARG A 3 61.07 2.63 -9.04
N LEU A 4 60.26 3.54 -9.62
CA LEU A 4 58.95 3.90 -9.07
C LEU A 4 58.02 2.73 -9.32
N LEU A 5 57.53 2.11 -8.23
CA LEU A 5 56.36 1.23 -8.29
C LEU A 5 55.11 2.12 -8.25
N ALA A 6 54.37 2.20 -9.35
CA ALA A 6 53.04 2.80 -9.37
C ALA A 6 52.03 1.83 -8.75
N LEU A 7 51.50 2.19 -7.59
CA LEU A 7 50.41 1.45 -6.93
C LEU A 7 49.08 1.79 -7.63
N LEU A 8 48.52 0.83 -8.39
CA LEU A 8 47.24 1.00 -9.05
C LEU A 8 46.13 0.68 -8.02
N CYS A 9 45.54 1.75 -7.43
CA CYS A 9 44.33 1.59 -6.59
C CYS A 9 43.11 1.27 -7.48
N LEU A 10 42.69 0.02 -7.49
CA LEU A 10 41.38 -0.37 -8.06
C LEU A 10 40.27 0.19 -7.15
N MET A 11 39.61 1.24 -7.60
CA MET A 11 38.38 1.74 -6.98
C MET A 11 37.26 0.74 -7.33
N ALA A 12 36.88 -0.13 -6.40
CA ALA A 12 35.67 -0.94 -6.50
C ALA A 12 34.46 -0.02 -6.35
N THR A 13 33.76 0.26 -7.44
CA THR A 13 32.44 0.92 -7.38
C THR A 13 31.44 -0.04 -6.75
N PRO A 14 30.66 0.37 -5.73
CA PRO A 14 29.60 -0.48 -5.21
C PRO A 14 28.56 -0.70 -6.33
N VAL A 15 28.40 -1.92 -6.76
CA VAL A 15 27.27 -2.33 -7.60
C VAL A 15 26.07 -2.39 -6.69
N THR A 16 25.20 -1.39 -6.74
CA THR A 16 23.87 -1.51 -6.14
C THR A 16 23.12 -2.59 -6.90
N ALA A 17 22.76 -3.67 -6.22
CA ALA A 17 21.91 -4.69 -6.80
C ALA A 17 20.58 -4.01 -7.19
N GLN A 18 20.20 -4.12 -8.46
CA GLN A 18 18.92 -3.61 -8.93
C GLN A 18 17.83 -4.61 -8.50
N ASP A 19 16.71 -4.09 -7.99
CA ASP A 19 15.56 -4.90 -7.63
C ASP A 19 15.10 -5.77 -8.82
N ARG A 20 14.75 -7.03 -8.55
CA ARG A 20 14.35 -8.00 -9.57
C ARG A 20 12.87 -8.34 -9.42
N ALA A 21 12.15 -8.38 -10.54
CA ALA A 21 10.78 -8.83 -10.57
C ALA A 21 10.67 -10.30 -10.06
N GLY A 22 9.72 -10.54 -9.16
CA GLY A 22 9.48 -11.84 -8.53
C GLY A 22 10.37 -12.17 -7.32
N ASP A 23 11.36 -11.33 -7.03
CA ASP A 23 12.26 -11.48 -5.87
C ASP A 23 11.77 -10.59 -4.73
N PHE A 24 10.98 -11.17 -3.85
CA PHE A 24 10.42 -10.51 -2.65
C PHE A 24 9.89 -11.58 -1.68
N ASP A 25 9.70 -11.21 -0.42
CA ASP A 25 9.35 -12.17 0.64
C ASP A 25 7.83 -12.27 0.87
N TYR A 26 7.11 -11.15 0.88
CA TYR A 26 5.70 -11.08 1.21
C TYR A 26 5.01 -9.84 0.59
N TYR A 27 3.71 -9.70 0.80
CA TYR A 27 2.96 -8.52 0.39
C TYR A 27 2.52 -7.66 1.59
N VAL A 28 2.53 -6.34 1.40
CA VAL A 28 1.74 -5.41 2.20
C VAL A 28 0.55 -4.96 1.38
N MET A 29 -0.66 -5.27 1.85
CA MET A 29 -1.88 -4.68 1.34
C MET A 29 -2.17 -3.40 2.09
N SER A 30 -2.17 -2.27 1.40
CA SER A 30 -2.48 -0.96 1.96
C SER A 30 -3.91 -0.55 1.60
N LEU A 31 -4.69 -0.25 2.63
CA LEU A 31 -6.04 0.29 2.52
C LEU A 31 -6.03 1.74 2.99
N SER A 32 -6.50 2.68 2.19
CA SER A 32 -6.62 4.07 2.61
C SER A 32 -8.08 4.47 2.82
N TRP A 33 -8.34 5.27 3.87
CA TRP A 33 -9.66 5.87 4.07
C TRP A 33 -9.84 7.04 3.11
N SER A 34 -10.76 6.88 2.16
CA SER A 34 -10.92 7.80 1.04
C SER A 34 -11.18 9.23 1.48
N ALA A 35 -12.07 9.45 2.46
CA ALA A 35 -12.42 10.79 2.93
C ALA A 35 -11.21 11.55 3.50
N ASN A 36 -10.36 10.89 4.30
CA ASN A 36 -9.15 11.50 4.86
C ASN A 36 -8.14 11.84 3.77
N TRP A 37 -7.95 10.94 2.81
CA TRP A 37 -7.06 11.22 1.68
C TRP A 37 -7.58 12.41 0.85
N CYS A 38 -8.88 12.50 0.64
CA CYS A 38 -9.51 13.63 -0.05
C CYS A 38 -9.25 14.94 0.68
N ALA A 39 -9.44 14.98 2.00
CA ALA A 39 -9.16 16.19 2.80
C ALA A 39 -7.68 16.59 2.75
N LEU A 40 -6.76 15.62 2.75
CA LEU A 40 -5.32 15.89 2.75
C LEU A 40 -4.75 16.27 1.38
N GLU A 41 -5.24 15.63 0.31
CA GLU A 41 -4.60 15.69 -1.01
C GLU A 41 -5.58 15.71 -2.19
N GLY A 42 -6.65 14.91 -2.11
CA GLY A 42 -7.49 14.60 -3.25
C GLY A 42 -8.28 15.79 -3.77
N ASP A 43 -8.80 16.63 -2.86
CA ASP A 43 -9.57 17.83 -3.20
C ASP A 43 -8.69 18.85 -3.94
N ALA A 44 -7.49 19.09 -3.46
CA ALA A 44 -6.55 20.00 -4.09
C ALA A 44 -6.12 19.52 -5.50
N ARG A 45 -6.24 18.23 -5.75
CA ARG A 45 -5.93 17.59 -7.05
C ARG A 45 -7.15 17.47 -7.97
N GLY A 46 -8.35 17.79 -7.50
CA GLY A 46 -9.60 17.57 -8.23
C GLY A 46 -9.82 16.08 -8.56
N SER A 47 -9.48 15.18 -7.64
CA SER A 47 -9.56 13.74 -7.88
C SER A 47 -11.01 13.27 -7.99
N PRO A 48 -11.37 12.47 -9.02
CA PRO A 48 -12.71 11.88 -9.12
C PRO A 48 -13.09 10.98 -7.93
N GLN A 49 -12.10 10.42 -7.22
CA GLN A 49 -12.33 9.68 -5.99
C GLN A 49 -13.02 10.51 -4.91
N CYS A 50 -12.86 11.83 -4.94
CA CYS A 50 -13.39 12.76 -3.94
C CYS A 50 -14.75 13.34 -4.30
N ASP A 51 -15.33 12.92 -5.43
CA ASP A 51 -16.70 13.29 -5.77
C ASP A 51 -17.66 12.71 -4.72
N PRO A 52 -18.59 13.52 -4.18
CA PRO A 52 -19.55 13.06 -3.17
C PRO A 52 -20.43 11.88 -3.62
N SER A 53 -20.59 11.70 -4.93
CA SER A 53 -21.33 10.56 -5.49
C SER A 53 -20.50 9.24 -5.55
N ALA A 54 -19.21 9.29 -5.28
CA ALA A 54 -18.33 8.12 -5.39
C ALA A 54 -18.48 7.13 -4.24
N ASP A 55 -18.96 7.58 -3.06
CA ASP A 55 -19.27 6.77 -1.86
C ASP A 55 -18.14 5.80 -1.42
N PHE A 56 -16.88 6.24 -1.56
CA PHE A 56 -15.71 5.43 -1.19
C PHE A 56 -15.42 5.50 0.32
N GLY A 57 -15.34 4.32 0.95
CA GLY A 57 -14.80 4.13 2.30
C GLY A 57 -13.31 3.73 2.26
N TRP A 58 -13.00 2.53 2.79
CA TRP A 58 -11.67 1.93 2.66
C TRP A 58 -11.45 1.44 1.23
N ILE A 59 -10.53 2.06 0.51
CA ILE A 59 -10.11 1.65 -0.84
C ILE A 59 -8.76 0.96 -0.80
N LEU A 60 -8.50 0.14 -1.80
CA LEU A 60 -7.18 -0.44 -2.02
C LEU A 60 -6.22 0.64 -2.54
N HIS A 61 -5.27 1.06 -1.70
CA HIS A 61 -4.17 1.89 -2.17
C HIS A 61 -3.21 1.07 -3.04
N GLY A 62 -2.85 -0.14 -2.59
CA GLY A 62 -2.02 -1.06 -3.37
C GLY A 62 -1.73 -2.37 -2.67
N LEU A 63 -1.21 -3.33 -3.43
CA LEU A 63 -0.64 -4.59 -2.96
C LEU A 63 0.87 -4.57 -3.28
N TRP A 64 1.67 -4.41 -2.25
CA TRP A 64 3.10 -4.07 -2.42
C TRP A 64 4.01 -5.24 -2.08
N PRO A 65 4.79 -5.78 -3.03
CA PRO A 65 5.90 -6.69 -2.70
C PRO A 65 6.83 -6.06 -1.68
N GLN A 66 7.26 -6.85 -0.69
CA GLN A 66 8.15 -6.42 0.39
C GLN A 66 9.29 -7.42 0.57
N TYR A 67 10.45 -6.95 0.99
CA TYR A 67 11.47 -7.76 1.64
C TYR A 67 11.21 -7.82 3.15
N GLU A 68 11.88 -8.70 3.88
CA GLU A 68 11.85 -8.67 5.36
C GLU A 68 12.36 -7.32 5.92
N SER A 69 13.11 -6.57 5.11
CA SER A 69 13.50 -5.18 5.37
C SER A 69 13.57 -4.42 4.07
N GLY A 70 12.76 -3.37 3.93
CA GLY A 70 12.60 -2.59 2.71
C GLY A 70 11.66 -3.23 1.69
N TYR A 71 11.64 -2.68 0.49
CA TYR A 71 10.73 -3.13 -0.56
C TYR A 71 11.34 -2.88 -1.95
N PRO A 72 11.09 -3.77 -2.93
CA PRO A 72 11.46 -3.53 -4.31
C PRO A 72 10.52 -2.50 -4.95
N ALA A 73 11.06 -1.66 -5.82
CA ALA A 73 10.28 -0.67 -6.55
C ALA A 73 10.80 -0.46 -7.97
N ASN A 74 9.87 -0.23 -8.91
CA ASN A 74 10.20 0.08 -10.31
C ASN A 74 11.11 -0.99 -10.95
N CYS A 75 10.90 -2.26 -10.64
CA CYS A 75 11.70 -3.36 -11.14
C CYS A 75 11.67 -3.40 -12.67
N PRO A 76 12.80 -3.72 -13.32
CA PRO A 76 12.79 -4.05 -14.74
C PRO A 76 11.93 -5.29 -14.97
N THR A 77 11.04 -5.20 -15.94
CA THR A 77 10.17 -6.32 -16.33
C THR A 77 10.01 -6.37 -17.85
N GLY A 78 9.86 -7.57 -18.40
CA GLY A 78 9.43 -7.78 -19.79
C GLY A 78 7.90 -7.77 -19.95
N GLU A 79 7.17 -7.66 -18.83
CA GLU A 79 5.72 -7.70 -18.84
C GLU A 79 5.11 -6.46 -19.49
N ARG A 80 3.99 -6.67 -20.18
CA ARG A 80 3.27 -5.59 -20.84
C ARG A 80 2.58 -4.70 -19.80
N SER A 81 2.69 -3.39 -19.96
CA SER A 81 1.91 -2.44 -19.18
C SER A 81 0.40 -2.65 -19.36
N PRO A 82 -0.41 -2.43 -18.31
CA PRO A 82 -1.86 -2.60 -18.40
C PRO A 82 -2.47 -1.64 -19.42
N SER A 83 -3.55 -2.06 -20.04
CA SER A 83 -4.35 -1.19 -20.91
C SER A 83 -5.14 -0.17 -20.08
N ARG A 84 -5.77 0.81 -20.78
CA ARG A 84 -6.70 1.75 -20.13
C ARG A 84 -7.93 1.03 -19.55
N SER A 85 -8.40 -0.03 -20.21
CA SER A 85 -9.52 -0.84 -19.72
C SER A 85 -9.15 -1.59 -18.44
N ASP A 86 -7.94 -2.17 -18.35
CA ASP A 86 -7.50 -2.90 -17.18
C ASP A 86 -7.40 -1.99 -15.95
N THR A 87 -6.80 -0.80 -16.12
CA THR A 87 -6.71 0.17 -15.04
C THR A 87 -8.06 0.78 -14.68
N ALA A 88 -8.96 0.97 -15.64
CA ALA A 88 -10.32 1.45 -15.37
C ALA A 88 -11.15 0.41 -14.60
N ALA A 89 -10.94 -0.88 -14.87
CA ALA A 89 -11.60 -1.96 -14.14
C ALA A 89 -11.21 -2.03 -12.66
N MET A 90 -10.10 -1.41 -12.26
CA MET A 90 -9.66 -1.33 -10.86
C MET A 90 -10.21 -0.11 -10.11
N ALA A 91 -10.84 0.83 -10.81
CA ALA A 91 -11.27 2.11 -10.21
C ALA A 91 -12.36 1.91 -9.13
N ASP A 92 -13.14 0.84 -9.21
CA ASP A 92 -14.18 0.48 -8.23
C ASP A 92 -13.62 0.17 -6.83
N ILE A 93 -12.41 -0.36 -6.74
CA ILE A 93 -11.75 -0.68 -5.46
C ILE A 93 -10.56 0.25 -5.14
N MET A 94 -9.99 0.92 -6.15
CA MET A 94 -8.82 1.80 -6.00
C MET A 94 -9.16 3.30 -6.13
N GLY A 95 -10.42 3.64 -6.38
CA GLY A 95 -10.88 5.02 -6.53
C GLY A 95 -10.60 5.64 -7.90
N THR A 96 -9.46 5.37 -8.53
CA THR A 96 -9.15 5.88 -9.88
C THR A 96 -8.28 4.93 -10.70
N SER A 97 -8.45 4.96 -12.02
CA SER A 97 -7.56 4.26 -12.98
C SER A 97 -6.11 4.77 -12.91
N GLY A 98 -5.93 6.05 -12.57
CA GLY A 98 -4.60 6.65 -12.41
C GLY A 98 -3.83 6.05 -11.23
N LEU A 99 -4.52 5.74 -10.11
CA LEU A 99 -3.90 5.04 -8.99
C LEU A 99 -3.51 3.62 -9.41
N ALA A 100 -4.38 2.87 -10.09
CA ALA A 100 -4.07 1.52 -10.57
C ALA A 100 -2.82 1.51 -11.47
N TRP A 101 -2.73 2.46 -12.40
CA TRP A 101 -1.56 2.63 -13.24
C TRP A 101 -0.29 2.91 -12.43
N HIS A 102 -0.36 3.81 -11.45
CA HIS A 102 0.77 4.14 -10.58
C HIS A 102 1.24 2.92 -9.78
N GLN A 103 0.29 2.16 -9.21
CA GLN A 103 0.58 0.97 -8.41
C GLN A 103 1.25 -0.12 -9.23
N TRP A 104 0.78 -0.36 -10.44
CA TRP A 104 1.46 -1.27 -11.36
C TRP A 104 2.89 -0.83 -11.62
N ARG A 105 3.10 0.42 -12.04
CA ARG A 105 4.44 0.91 -12.41
C ARG A 105 5.46 0.88 -11.27
N LYS A 106 5.02 1.15 -10.05
CA LYS A 106 5.92 1.22 -8.90
C LYS A 106 6.11 -0.13 -8.22
N HIS A 107 5.05 -0.87 -8.04
CA HIS A 107 5.01 -2.07 -7.21
C HIS A 107 4.68 -3.34 -8.00
N GLY A 108 3.66 -3.29 -8.85
CA GLY A 108 3.20 -4.46 -9.61
C GLY A 108 4.28 -5.05 -10.50
N VAL A 109 5.11 -4.23 -11.13
CA VAL A 109 6.27 -4.69 -11.92
C VAL A 109 7.27 -5.51 -11.12
N CYS A 110 7.27 -5.41 -9.79
CA CYS A 110 8.15 -6.18 -8.91
C CYS A 110 7.54 -7.52 -8.47
N SER A 111 6.26 -7.77 -8.73
CA SER A 111 5.59 -9.02 -8.33
C SER A 111 6.05 -10.25 -9.12
N GLY A 112 6.60 -10.04 -10.31
CA GLY A 112 6.92 -11.13 -11.25
C GLY A 112 5.70 -11.65 -12.02
N LEU A 113 4.54 -11.02 -11.84
CA LEU A 113 3.27 -11.33 -12.52
C LEU A 113 3.07 -10.41 -13.72
N SER A 114 2.22 -10.83 -14.66
CA SER A 114 1.67 -9.92 -15.65
C SER A 114 0.76 -8.86 -14.99
N SER A 115 0.45 -7.77 -15.68
CA SER A 115 -0.44 -6.73 -15.12
C SER A 115 -1.86 -7.24 -14.84
N GLU A 116 -2.36 -8.16 -15.66
CA GLU A 116 -3.65 -8.81 -15.46
C GLU A 116 -3.66 -9.67 -14.19
N GLU A 117 -2.66 -10.54 -14.02
CA GLU A 117 -2.51 -11.39 -12.83
C GLU A 117 -2.31 -10.56 -11.55
N TYR A 118 -1.50 -9.50 -11.61
CA TYR A 118 -1.30 -8.60 -10.47
C TYR A 118 -2.60 -7.90 -10.04
N PHE A 119 -3.40 -7.42 -10.98
CA PHE A 119 -4.68 -6.80 -10.65
C PHE A 119 -5.71 -7.83 -10.15
N ALA A 120 -5.72 -9.04 -10.71
CA ALA A 120 -6.55 -10.12 -10.20
C ALA A 120 -6.16 -10.47 -8.75
N LEU A 121 -4.87 -10.65 -8.46
CA LEU A 121 -4.36 -10.90 -7.11
C LEU A 121 -4.67 -9.75 -6.15
N SER A 122 -4.53 -8.51 -6.61
CA SER A 122 -4.85 -7.33 -5.81
C SER A 122 -6.32 -7.26 -5.44
N ARG A 123 -7.20 -7.61 -6.36
CA ARG A 123 -8.65 -7.69 -6.12
C ARG A 123 -9.00 -8.84 -5.17
N GLU A 124 -8.34 -9.99 -5.33
CA GLU A 124 -8.51 -11.12 -4.42
C GLU A 124 -8.10 -10.75 -3.00
N ALA A 125 -6.92 -10.16 -2.81
CA ALA A 125 -6.44 -9.70 -1.51
C ALA A 125 -7.42 -8.72 -0.86
N TYR A 126 -7.92 -7.73 -1.62
CA TYR A 126 -8.91 -6.78 -1.15
C TYR A 126 -10.24 -7.46 -0.74
N GLY A 127 -10.67 -8.48 -1.49
CA GLY A 127 -11.89 -9.24 -1.22
C GLY A 127 -11.82 -10.13 0.03
N ARG A 128 -10.62 -10.57 0.42
CA ARG A 128 -10.42 -11.42 1.60
C ARG A 128 -10.53 -10.67 2.94
N ILE A 129 -10.45 -9.33 2.93
CA ILE A 129 -10.45 -8.51 4.14
C ILE A 129 -11.82 -7.88 4.36
N ASN A 130 -12.42 -8.14 5.51
CA ASN A 130 -13.61 -7.44 5.97
C ASN A 130 -13.20 -6.05 6.45
N ARG A 131 -13.65 -5.03 5.73
CA ARG A 131 -13.40 -3.63 6.08
C ARG A 131 -14.47 -3.16 7.06
N PRO A 132 -14.10 -2.58 8.24
CA PRO A 132 -15.07 -2.23 9.27
C PRO A 132 -16.16 -1.27 8.76
N GLU A 133 -17.39 -1.76 8.70
CA GLU A 133 -18.56 -1.00 8.22
C GLU A 133 -19.00 0.09 9.22
N VAL A 134 -18.61 -0.02 10.49
CA VAL A 134 -18.99 0.95 11.53
C VAL A 134 -18.59 2.38 11.16
N PHE A 135 -17.52 2.55 10.41
CA PHE A 135 -17.03 3.87 10.00
C PHE A 135 -17.88 4.52 8.89
N ARG A 136 -18.66 3.73 8.14
CA ARG A 136 -19.58 4.25 7.12
C ARG A 136 -20.78 4.96 7.73
N ALA A 137 -21.10 4.68 8.98
CA ALA A 137 -22.20 5.31 9.71
C ALA A 137 -21.85 6.71 10.26
N LEU A 138 -20.61 7.17 10.11
CA LEU A 138 -20.21 8.48 10.57
C LEU A 138 -20.89 9.59 9.75
N THR A 139 -21.50 10.56 10.43
CA THR A 139 -22.17 11.71 9.81
C THR A 139 -21.40 13.01 9.97
N ARG A 140 -20.32 13.00 10.72
CA ARG A 140 -19.43 14.15 10.97
C ARG A 140 -18.01 13.68 11.24
N GLN A 141 -17.06 14.59 11.08
CA GLN A 141 -15.67 14.36 11.50
C GLN A 141 -15.61 14.02 12.99
N VAL A 142 -14.82 13.04 13.32
CA VAL A 142 -14.51 12.64 14.69
C VAL A 142 -13.00 12.66 14.91
N THR A 143 -12.58 12.71 16.17
CA THR A 143 -11.21 12.41 16.58
C THR A 143 -11.23 11.15 17.42
N LEU A 144 -10.30 10.24 17.15
CA LEU A 144 -10.22 8.95 17.81
C LEU A 144 -8.76 8.46 17.91
N PRO A 145 -8.45 7.56 18.86
CA PRO A 145 -7.17 6.89 18.88
C PRO A 145 -6.96 6.05 17.62
N ALA A 146 -5.75 6.04 17.08
CA ALA A 146 -5.43 5.20 15.92
C ALA A 146 -5.64 3.71 16.20
N SER A 147 -5.40 3.26 17.45
CA SER A 147 -5.65 1.88 17.89
C SER A 147 -7.10 1.44 17.73
N LEU A 148 -8.07 2.36 17.78
CA LEU A 148 -9.48 2.02 17.59
C LEU A 148 -9.78 1.54 16.16
N ILE A 149 -9.03 2.05 15.18
CA ILE A 149 -9.13 1.57 13.79
C ILE A 149 -8.60 0.13 13.69
N GLU A 150 -7.45 -0.14 14.31
CA GLU A 150 -6.87 -1.48 14.35
C GLU A 150 -7.81 -2.47 15.04
N GLU A 151 -8.32 -2.13 16.24
CA GLU A 151 -9.30 -2.95 16.96
C GLU A 151 -10.55 -3.27 16.12
N ALA A 152 -11.02 -2.31 15.32
CA ALA A 152 -12.15 -2.53 14.43
C ALA A 152 -11.82 -3.53 13.31
N PHE A 153 -10.62 -3.47 12.71
CA PHE A 153 -10.18 -4.46 11.73
C PHE A 153 -10.01 -5.84 12.34
N LEU A 154 -9.39 -5.95 13.51
CA LEU A 154 -9.21 -7.22 14.23
C LEU A 154 -10.56 -7.87 14.58
N LYS A 155 -11.55 -7.07 14.98
CA LYS A 155 -12.89 -7.54 15.30
C LYS A 155 -13.61 -8.14 14.09
N GLU A 156 -13.48 -7.52 12.92
CA GLU A 156 -14.15 -7.98 11.69
C GLU A 156 -13.40 -9.13 10.99
N ASN A 157 -12.14 -9.42 11.38
CA ASN A 157 -11.30 -10.43 10.76
C ASN A 157 -10.68 -11.33 11.84
N ALA A 158 -11.43 -12.32 12.30
CA ALA A 158 -11.06 -13.17 13.45
C ALA A 158 -9.71 -13.92 13.33
N ALA A 159 -9.19 -14.08 12.11
CA ALA A 159 -7.89 -14.72 11.86
C ALA A 159 -6.73 -13.71 11.79
N LEU A 160 -7.02 -12.40 11.83
CA LEU A 160 -6.01 -11.34 11.78
C LEU A 160 -5.53 -11.04 13.21
N GLU A 161 -4.21 -10.99 13.39
CA GLU A 161 -3.56 -10.67 14.66
C GLU A 161 -2.91 -9.27 14.61
N ALA A 162 -2.65 -8.68 15.79
CA ALA A 162 -2.14 -7.31 15.91
C ALA A 162 -0.78 -7.11 15.19
N ASP A 163 0.11 -8.10 15.23
CA ASP A 163 1.42 -8.02 14.58
C ASP A 163 1.35 -8.13 13.02
N GLN A 164 0.14 -8.36 12.49
CA GLN A 164 -0.12 -8.54 11.04
C GLN A 164 -0.76 -7.31 10.39
N ILE A 165 -1.10 -6.30 11.18
CA ILE A 165 -1.70 -5.04 10.73
C ILE A 165 -0.98 -3.87 11.39
N THR A 166 -0.89 -2.73 10.70
CA THR A 166 -0.43 -1.46 11.28
C THR A 166 -1.28 -0.31 10.75
N ILE A 167 -1.61 0.63 11.62
CA ILE A 167 -2.35 1.84 11.26
C ILE A 167 -1.37 2.99 11.12
N THR A 168 -1.39 3.70 10.02
CA THR A 168 -0.55 4.87 9.80
C THR A 168 -1.32 6.17 9.91
N CYS A 169 -0.61 7.25 10.28
CA CYS A 169 -1.15 8.60 10.32
C CYS A 169 -0.31 9.55 9.46
N LYS A 170 -0.97 10.59 8.92
CA LYS A 170 -0.33 11.68 8.21
C LYS A 170 -1.02 13.00 8.55
N SER A 171 -0.24 14.02 8.94
CA SER A 171 -0.75 15.38 9.19
C SER A 171 -1.96 15.43 10.14
N GLY A 172 -1.99 14.56 11.16
CA GLY A 172 -3.08 14.53 12.13
C GLY A 172 -4.27 13.62 11.76
N TYR A 173 -4.27 13.01 10.58
CA TYR A 173 -5.34 12.11 10.10
C TYR A 173 -4.88 10.64 10.14
N ILE A 174 -5.81 9.73 10.36
CA ILE A 174 -5.63 8.32 10.01
C ILE A 174 -5.40 8.24 8.50
N GLN A 175 -4.33 7.59 8.08
CA GLN A 175 -3.97 7.50 6.67
C GLN A 175 -4.32 6.15 6.07
N GLU A 176 -3.72 5.07 6.59
CA GLU A 176 -3.83 3.74 6.02
C GLU A 176 -3.93 2.67 7.10
N ALA A 177 -4.61 1.58 6.78
CA ALA A 177 -4.45 0.28 7.41
C ALA A 177 -3.60 -0.59 6.46
N ARG A 178 -2.46 -1.09 6.94
CA ARG A 178 -1.54 -1.94 6.18
C ARG A 178 -1.58 -3.33 6.77
N ILE A 179 -1.90 -4.32 5.95
CA ILE A 179 -2.04 -5.72 6.36
C ILE A 179 -0.97 -6.52 5.63
N CYS A 180 -0.22 -7.33 6.38
CA CYS A 180 0.86 -8.15 5.86
C CYS A 180 0.34 -9.54 5.48
N LEU A 181 0.66 -9.95 4.25
CA LEU A 181 0.17 -11.18 3.64
C LEU A 181 1.33 -11.99 3.07
N THR A 182 1.29 -13.30 3.22
CA THR A 182 2.19 -14.18 2.45
C THR A 182 1.97 -14.01 0.95
N ARG A 183 2.80 -14.62 0.14
CA ARG A 183 2.61 -14.63 -1.33
C ARG A 183 1.31 -15.33 -1.75
N ASP A 184 0.77 -16.20 -0.91
CA ASP A 184 -0.50 -16.91 -1.10
C ASP A 184 -1.69 -16.19 -0.44
N LEU A 185 -1.48 -14.93 -0.01
CA LEU A 185 -2.47 -14.06 0.62
C LEU A 185 -2.98 -14.55 1.99
N GLU A 186 -2.23 -15.36 2.71
CA GLU A 186 -2.50 -15.69 4.11
C GLU A 186 -1.90 -14.62 5.02
N PHE A 187 -2.50 -14.37 6.18
CA PHE A 187 -1.96 -13.42 7.15
C PHE A 187 -0.58 -13.85 7.65
N ARG A 188 0.30 -12.87 7.85
CA ARG A 188 1.62 -13.07 8.42
C ARG A 188 2.07 -11.85 9.22
N ASP A 189 2.97 -12.04 10.15
CA ASP A 189 3.58 -10.92 10.89
C ASP A 189 4.29 -9.96 9.93
N CYS A 190 4.11 -8.67 10.19
CA CYS A 190 4.74 -7.62 9.41
C CYS A 190 6.25 -7.53 9.69
N GLY A 191 7.02 -7.18 8.69
CA GLY A 191 8.41 -6.79 8.86
C GLY A 191 8.57 -5.59 9.81
N ARG A 192 9.70 -5.51 10.53
CA ARG A 192 9.96 -4.47 11.55
C ARG A 192 9.92 -3.04 11.01
N ASP A 193 10.14 -2.86 9.74
CA ASP A 193 10.08 -1.56 9.07
C ASP A 193 8.66 -1.19 8.63
N VAL A 194 7.75 -2.17 8.54
CA VAL A 194 6.34 -1.98 8.22
C VAL A 194 5.49 -1.77 9.47
N ILE A 195 5.70 -2.58 10.53
CA ILE A 195 4.94 -2.49 11.79
C ILE A 195 5.38 -1.23 12.57
N ARG A 196 4.73 -0.11 12.26
CA ARG A 196 4.98 1.20 12.87
C ARG A 196 3.67 1.92 13.11
N ASP A 197 3.01 1.53 14.18
CA ASP A 197 1.71 2.07 14.49
C ASP A 197 1.73 3.56 14.80
N CYS A 198 0.70 4.21 14.30
CA CYS A 198 0.39 5.56 14.70
C CYS A 198 0.02 5.61 16.19
N THR A 199 0.78 6.33 16.97
CA THR A 199 0.56 6.47 18.42
C THR A 199 -0.37 7.62 18.79
N MET A 200 -1.03 8.25 17.82
CA MET A 200 -1.96 9.36 18.08
C MET A 200 -3.20 8.86 18.80
N THR A 201 -3.50 9.52 19.92
CA THR A 201 -4.71 9.28 20.71
C THR A 201 -5.89 10.12 20.26
N SER A 202 -5.68 11.07 19.34
CA SER A 202 -6.66 12.02 18.81
C SER A 202 -6.36 12.30 17.33
N ALA A 203 -6.45 11.28 16.48
CA ALA A 203 -6.32 11.42 15.05
C ALA A 203 -7.67 11.77 14.42
N GLN A 204 -7.67 12.62 13.40
CA GLN A 204 -8.87 13.00 12.67
C GLN A 204 -9.33 11.87 11.75
N PHE A 205 -10.65 11.71 11.68
CA PHE A 205 -11.29 10.72 10.82
C PHE A 205 -12.60 11.31 10.27
N ASP A 206 -12.61 11.55 8.97
CA ASP A 206 -13.73 12.19 8.28
C ASP A 206 -14.82 11.17 7.93
N PRO A 207 -16.10 11.58 7.89
CA PRO A 207 -17.17 10.78 7.37
C PRO A 207 -16.98 10.54 5.86
N MET A 208 -17.57 9.48 5.33
CA MET A 208 -17.68 9.30 3.88
C MET A 208 -18.41 10.49 3.26
N ARG A 209 -18.16 10.73 2.00
CA ARG A 209 -18.73 11.85 1.23
C ARG A 209 -19.91 11.40 0.39
#